data_de8d92a32255d92eb8adad8e7aa35c53
#
_entry.id   de8d92a32255d92eb8adad8e7aa35c53
#
_cell.length_a   1.000
_cell.length_b   1.000
_cell.length_c   1.000
_cell.angle_alpha   90.00
_cell.angle_beta   90.00
_cell.angle_gamma   90.00
#
_symmetry.space_group_name_H-M   'P 1'
#
loop_
_entity.id
_entity.type
_entity.pdbx_description
1 polymer ?
#
loop_
_entity_poly.entity_id
_entity_poly.type
_entity_poly.pdbx_seq_one_letter_code
_entity_poly.pdbx_strand_id
1 'polypeptide(L)'
;MRGMTDATSAPASPAGPPFAGLTPECVLDALDSVLMPAGLRTDGRLLALNSYENRVYQVGIEDGPPVVAKFYRPARWSDDAILEEHAFVAELAEREIPAVPARTFDGRTLHAFDGFRFSIFERRGGRAPDLDRSDTLEWLGRFIGRIHAVGATQPYVARPVLDIKTFGLEPRDYLLSHDFIPDDVRPAYETAVALALEGVEAAFERAGEIRLLRTHGDCHPSNVLWTDGGPHFVDFDDSRMAPAIQDLWLLLPGDREGASRALADLLAGYEDFCEFEPRELHLVEALRTLRLIHYAAWLARRWDDPAFPAAFPWFNTHRYWEARVLELREQIGAMQEGPLWPV
;
A
#
# COMPACT_ATOMS: atom_id res chain seq x y z
N MET A 1 -48.69 -13.75 -5.16
CA MET A 1 -47.74 -14.18 -4.15
C MET A 1 -46.48 -13.29 -4.26
N ARG A 2 -46.24 -12.47 -3.26
CA ARG A 2 -45.18 -11.47 -3.23
C ARG A 2 -43.88 -12.15 -2.80
N GLY A 3 -42.82 -12.04 -3.62
CA GLY A 3 -41.43 -12.34 -3.24
C GLY A 3 -40.78 -11.10 -2.65
N MET A 4 -40.50 -11.15 -1.36
CA MET A 4 -39.67 -10.13 -0.69
C MET A 4 -38.22 -10.31 -1.10
N THR A 5 -37.65 -9.30 -1.70
CA THR A 5 -36.20 -9.17 -1.86
C THR A 5 -35.63 -8.56 -0.57
N ASP A 6 -34.87 -9.36 0.17
CA ASP A 6 -34.09 -8.94 1.32
C ASP A 6 -32.92 -8.04 0.80
N ALA A 7 -33.05 -6.76 1.04
CA ALA A 7 -31.95 -5.82 0.86
C ALA A 7 -31.04 -5.92 2.09
N THR A 8 -29.90 -6.56 1.93
CA THR A 8 -28.84 -6.57 2.93
C THR A 8 -28.32 -5.14 3.10
N SER A 9 -28.76 -4.47 4.16
CA SER A 9 -28.28 -3.13 4.51
C SER A 9 -26.81 -3.21 4.90
N ALA A 10 -25.97 -2.41 4.22
CA ALA A 10 -24.61 -2.16 4.66
C ALA A 10 -24.60 -1.62 6.11
N PRO A 11 -23.67 -2.04 6.97
CA PRO A 11 -23.58 -1.53 8.33
C PRO A 11 -23.36 -0.01 8.31
N ALA A 12 -24.17 0.71 9.07
CA ALA A 12 -24.05 2.16 9.25
C ALA A 12 -22.65 2.48 9.78
N SER A 13 -21.97 3.43 9.17
CA SER A 13 -20.68 3.96 9.67
C SER A 13 -20.86 4.44 11.12
N PRO A 14 -19.96 4.10 12.05
CA PRO A 14 -20.03 4.59 13.41
C PRO A 14 -19.94 6.13 13.41
N ALA A 15 -20.79 6.77 14.20
CA ALA A 15 -20.80 8.21 14.35
C ALA A 15 -19.57 8.66 15.17
N GLY A 16 -18.49 9.05 14.50
CA GLY A 16 -17.25 9.54 15.12
C GLY A 16 -15.98 9.17 14.33
N PRO A 17 -14.80 9.67 14.79
CA PRO A 17 -13.52 9.30 14.17
C PRO A 17 -13.32 7.78 14.17
N PRO A 18 -12.66 7.22 13.13
CA PRO A 18 -12.60 5.76 12.90
C PRO A 18 -12.04 4.93 14.06
N PHE A 19 -11.23 5.54 14.94
CA PHE A 19 -10.56 4.87 16.05
C PHE A 19 -10.88 5.54 17.42
N ALA A 20 -12.01 6.24 17.53
CA ALA A 20 -12.34 7.02 18.74
C ALA A 20 -12.38 6.20 20.04
N GLY A 21 -12.72 4.90 19.97
CA GLY A 21 -12.75 3.99 21.11
C GLY A 21 -11.50 3.15 21.31
N LEU A 22 -10.48 3.26 20.44
CA LEU A 22 -9.28 2.44 20.49
C LEU A 22 -8.27 3.06 21.50
N THR A 23 -8.58 2.93 22.79
CA THR A 23 -7.68 3.35 23.87
C THR A 23 -6.54 2.37 24.11
N PRO A 24 -5.45 2.73 24.81
CA PRO A 24 -4.40 1.79 25.19
C PRO A 24 -4.93 0.57 25.93
N GLU A 25 -5.90 0.72 26.81
CA GLU A 25 -6.55 -0.37 27.55
C GLU A 25 -7.30 -1.29 26.57
N CYS A 26 -8.09 -0.72 25.64
CA CYS A 26 -8.79 -1.49 24.61
C CYS A 26 -7.81 -2.31 23.75
N VAL A 27 -6.64 -1.75 23.40
CA VAL A 27 -5.60 -2.48 22.65
C VAL A 27 -5.08 -3.68 23.45
N LEU A 28 -4.74 -3.49 24.75
CA LEU A 28 -4.24 -4.57 25.60
C LEU A 28 -5.30 -5.65 25.84
N ASP A 29 -6.54 -5.26 26.13
CA ASP A 29 -7.66 -6.19 26.33
C ASP A 29 -7.96 -7.00 25.05
N ALA A 30 -7.90 -6.34 23.88
CA ALA A 30 -8.06 -7.00 22.59
C ALA A 30 -7.01 -8.09 22.37
N LEU A 31 -5.74 -7.78 22.64
CA LEU A 31 -4.66 -8.76 22.52
C LEU A 31 -4.80 -9.88 23.54
N ASP A 32 -5.04 -9.55 24.81
CA ASP A 32 -5.17 -10.56 25.88
C ASP A 32 -6.35 -11.51 25.62
N SER A 33 -7.43 -11.03 24.98
CA SER A 33 -8.55 -11.90 24.58
C SER A 33 -8.14 -13.05 23.63
N VAL A 34 -7.07 -12.84 22.84
CA VAL A 34 -6.54 -13.80 21.87
C VAL A 34 -5.32 -14.54 22.42
N LEU A 35 -4.45 -13.85 23.16
CA LEU A 35 -3.16 -14.38 23.63
C LEU A 35 -3.33 -15.28 24.87
N MET A 36 -4.21 -14.91 25.81
CA MET A 36 -4.37 -15.70 27.06
C MET A 36 -4.81 -17.15 26.83
N PRO A 37 -5.72 -17.46 25.91
CA PRO A 37 -6.04 -18.85 25.58
C PRO A 37 -4.86 -19.65 25.02
N ALA A 38 -3.85 -18.96 24.44
CA ALA A 38 -2.61 -19.54 23.95
C ALA A 38 -1.48 -19.56 25.00
N GLY A 39 -1.77 -19.19 26.25
CA GLY A 39 -0.78 -19.15 27.35
C GLY A 39 0.17 -17.97 27.30
N LEU A 40 -0.16 -16.92 26.55
CA LEU A 40 0.61 -15.67 26.46
C LEU A 40 -0.18 -14.53 27.10
N ARG A 41 0.51 -13.49 27.54
CA ARG A 41 -0.13 -12.30 28.12
C ARG A 41 0.65 -11.05 27.80
N THR A 42 -0.05 -9.92 27.65
CA THR A 42 0.60 -8.61 27.52
C THR A 42 1.21 -8.17 28.86
N ASP A 43 2.35 -7.46 28.80
CA ASP A 43 3.04 -6.93 29.99
C ASP A 43 2.72 -5.44 30.25
N GLY A 44 1.77 -4.88 29.50
CA GLY A 44 1.34 -3.50 29.60
C GLY A 44 2.21 -2.50 28.82
N ARG A 45 3.34 -2.91 28.24
CA ARG A 45 4.16 -2.02 27.41
C ARG A 45 3.52 -1.87 26.01
N LEU A 46 3.20 -0.64 25.65
CA LEU A 46 2.58 -0.30 24.37
C LEU A 46 3.33 0.85 23.72
N LEU A 47 3.74 0.66 22.46
CA LEU A 47 4.39 1.69 21.66
C LEU A 47 3.63 1.82 20.33
N ALA A 48 3.05 2.99 20.07
CA ALA A 48 2.46 3.28 18.76
C ALA A 48 3.56 3.37 17.70
N LEU A 49 3.37 2.66 16.59
CA LEU A 49 4.24 2.72 15.43
C LEU A 49 3.68 3.69 14.40
N ASN A 50 4.56 4.21 13.53
CA ASN A 50 4.15 5.13 12.47
C ASN A 50 3.22 4.41 11.47
N SER A 51 1.94 4.68 11.58
CA SER A 51 0.91 4.21 10.64
C SER A 51 -0.26 5.19 10.68
N TYR A 52 -0.69 5.64 9.51
CA TYR A 52 -1.77 6.64 9.40
C TYR A 52 -3.09 6.00 8.98
N GLU A 53 -3.04 5.01 8.10
CA GLU A 53 -4.22 4.31 7.61
C GLU A 53 -4.83 3.42 8.70
N ASN A 54 -4.01 2.55 9.26
CA ASN A 54 -4.36 1.66 10.36
C ASN A 54 -3.85 2.23 11.69
N ARG A 55 -4.06 1.53 12.80
CA ARG A 55 -3.33 1.79 14.04
C ARG A 55 -2.46 0.58 14.34
N VAL A 56 -1.17 0.82 14.40
CA VAL A 56 -0.18 -0.24 14.58
C VAL A 56 0.58 0.00 15.88
N TYR A 57 0.66 -1.05 16.71
CA TYR A 57 1.32 -0.99 18.00
C TYR A 57 2.32 -2.12 18.16
N GLN A 58 3.49 -1.81 18.70
CA GLN A 58 4.34 -2.81 19.31
C GLN A 58 3.87 -3.04 20.74
N VAL A 59 3.60 -4.29 21.10
CA VAL A 59 3.06 -4.69 22.40
C VAL A 59 4.02 -5.66 23.08
N GLY A 60 4.37 -5.35 24.31
CA GLY A 60 5.22 -6.22 25.12
C GLY A 60 4.45 -7.48 25.58
N ILE A 61 5.14 -8.61 25.64
CA ILE A 61 4.62 -9.91 26.10
C ILE A 61 5.39 -10.32 27.34
N GLU A 62 4.70 -10.85 28.37
CA GLU A 62 5.32 -11.43 29.56
C GLU A 62 6.21 -12.61 29.15
N ASP A 63 7.46 -12.59 29.61
CA ASP A 63 8.47 -13.64 29.36
C ASP A 63 8.69 -13.98 27.87
N GLY A 64 8.34 -13.06 26.94
CA GLY A 64 8.45 -13.29 25.50
C GLY A 64 8.89 -12.06 24.69
N PRO A 65 9.20 -12.26 23.41
CA PRO A 65 9.48 -11.16 22.52
C PRO A 65 8.20 -10.35 22.25
N PRO A 66 8.30 -9.03 22.04
CA PRO A 66 7.16 -8.22 21.70
C PRO A 66 6.54 -8.63 20.36
N VAL A 67 5.24 -8.37 20.22
CA VAL A 67 4.49 -8.57 18.98
C VAL A 67 4.11 -7.22 18.37
N VAL A 68 3.67 -7.24 17.12
CA VAL A 68 3.04 -6.09 16.44
C VAL A 68 1.55 -6.40 16.28
N ALA A 69 0.71 -5.48 16.74
CA ALA A 69 -0.73 -5.52 16.55
C ALA A 69 -1.16 -4.46 15.54
N LYS A 70 -1.85 -4.86 14.48
CA LYS A 70 -2.40 -3.98 13.45
C LYS A 70 -3.92 -3.98 13.57
N PHE A 71 -4.48 -2.81 13.91
CA PHE A 71 -5.91 -2.55 13.94
C PHE A 71 -6.32 -1.92 12.62
N TYR A 72 -7.19 -2.58 11.88
CA TYR A 72 -7.61 -2.17 10.54
C TYR A 72 -8.59 -0.99 10.60
N ARG A 73 -8.40 -0.01 9.71
CA ARG A 73 -9.35 1.09 9.56
C ARG A 73 -10.74 0.53 9.23
N PRO A 74 -11.77 0.93 9.98
CA PRO A 74 -13.15 0.55 9.69
C PRO A 74 -13.54 0.91 8.26
N ALA A 75 -14.29 0.02 7.61
CA ALA A 75 -14.85 0.19 6.26
C ALA A 75 -13.83 0.36 5.11
N ARG A 76 -12.52 0.22 5.34
CA ARG A 76 -11.53 0.23 4.24
C ARG A 76 -11.55 -1.07 3.46
N TRP A 77 -11.38 -2.19 4.13
CA TRP A 77 -11.36 -3.52 3.53
C TRP A 77 -12.46 -4.40 4.11
N SER A 78 -13.01 -5.32 3.31
CA SER A 78 -13.83 -6.43 3.81
C SER A 78 -12.95 -7.45 4.55
N ASP A 79 -13.56 -8.32 5.35
CA ASP A 79 -12.82 -9.41 6.00
C ASP A 79 -12.18 -10.34 4.96
N ASP A 80 -12.91 -10.64 3.87
CA ASP A 80 -12.39 -11.46 2.78
C ASP A 80 -11.14 -10.85 2.14
N ALA A 81 -11.12 -9.53 1.91
CA ALA A 81 -9.96 -8.85 1.36
C ALA A 81 -8.75 -8.87 2.32
N ILE A 82 -8.97 -8.77 3.64
CA ILE A 82 -7.90 -8.91 4.64
C ILE A 82 -7.39 -10.34 4.67
N LEU A 83 -8.29 -11.32 4.66
CA LEU A 83 -7.90 -12.73 4.69
C LEU A 83 -7.19 -13.19 3.42
N GLU A 84 -7.53 -12.63 2.25
CA GLU A 84 -6.78 -12.87 1.01
C GLU A 84 -5.33 -12.34 1.09
N GLU A 85 -5.12 -11.16 1.69
CA GLU A 85 -3.78 -10.65 1.95
C GLU A 85 -3.02 -11.60 2.88
N HIS A 86 -3.63 -11.99 4.02
CA HIS A 86 -3.01 -12.90 4.97
C HIS A 86 -2.61 -14.23 4.32
N ALA A 87 -3.50 -14.78 3.49
CA ALA A 87 -3.22 -16.04 2.77
C ALA A 87 -2.04 -15.87 1.81
N PHE A 88 -1.97 -14.76 1.08
CA PHE A 88 -0.84 -14.49 0.18
C PHE A 88 0.48 -14.36 0.95
N VAL A 89 0.50 -13.58 2.04
CA VAL A 89 1.72 -13.38 2.82
C VAL A 89 2.14 -14.70 3.52
N ALA A 90 1.20 -15.52 3.97
CA ALA A 90 1.48 -16.85 4.50
C ALA A 90 2.09 -17.76 3.42
N GLU A 91 1.54 -17.77 2.21
CA GLU A 91 2.09 -18.52 1.05
C GLU A 91 3.52 -18.08 0.72
N LEU A 92 3.82 -16.77 0.80
CA LEU A 92 5.18 -16.25 0.63
C LEU A 92 6.13 -16.80 1.70
N ALA A 93 5.71 -16.74 2.97
CA ALA A 93 6.52 -17.22 4.09
C ALA A 93 6.77 -18.74 4.05
N GLU A 94 5.77 -19.55 3.66
CA GLU A 94 5.90 -20.99 3.44
C GLU A 94 6.92 -21.34 2.35
N ARG A 95 7.14 -20.43 1.39
CA ARG A 95 8.15 -20.55 0.34
C ARG A 95 9.47 -19.87 0.69
N GLU A 96 9.70 -19.63 1.97
CA GLU A 96 10.93 -19.00 2.50
C GLU A 96 11.23 -17.62 1.87
N ILE A 97 10.17 -16.89 1.49
CA ILE A 97 10.27 -15.49 1.11
C ILE A 97 10.10 -14.65 2.38
N PRO A 98 10.98 -13.67 2.64
CA PRO A 98 11.02 -12.97 3.92
C PRO A 98 9.88 -11.93 4.07
N ALA A 99 8.64 -12.35 3.86
CA ALA A 99 7.42 -11.62 4.21
C ALA A 99 7.01 -11.97 5.64
N VAL A 100 6.37 -11.05 6.35
CA VAL A 100 5.97 -11.23 7.75
C VAL A 100 4.47 -11.55 7.82
N PRO A 101 4.07 -12.83 7.95
CA PRO A 101 2.68 -13.22 7.97
C PRO A 101 2.00 -12.89 9.29
N ALA A 102 0.67 -12.71 9.24
CA ALA A 102 -0.15 -12.65 10.44
C ALA A 102 -0.08 -13.97 11.21
N ARG A 103 0.09 -13.90 12.54
CA ARG A 103 0.13 -15.07 13.42
C ARG A 103 -1.27 -15.68 13.55
N THR A 104 -1.31 -16.99 13.57
CA THR A 104 -2.55 -17.75 13.75
C THR A 104 -2.79 -18.05 15.23
N PHE A 105 -3.96 -17.68 15.74
CA PHE A 105 -4.45 -18.05 17.06
C PHE A 105 -5.85 -18.68 16.91
N ASP A 106 -6.07 -19.83 17.50
CA ASP A 106 -7.32 -20.61 17.37
C ASP A 106 -7.78 -20.75 15.89
N GLY A 107 -6.84 -21.03 14.99
CA GLY A 107 -7.08 -21.20 13.56
C GLY A 107 -7.42 -19.90 12.80
N ARG A 108 -7.28 -18.72 13.40
CA ARG A 108 -7.60 -17.41 12.80
C ARG A 108 -6.40 -16.48 12.78
N THR A 109 -6.32 -15.66 11.75
CA THR A 109 -5.34 -14.58 11.60
C THR A 109 -5.96 -13.20 11.75
N LEU A 110 -7.29 -13.09 11.56
CA LEU A 110 -8.08 -11.88 11.77
C LEU A 110 -8.96 -12.07 12.99
N HIS A 111 -8.90 -11.12 13.91
CA HIS A 111 -9.65 -11.12 15.18
C HIS A 111 -10.51 -9.87 15.28
N ALA A 112 -11.51 -9.90 16.15
CA ALA A 112 -12.37 -8.75 16.43
C ALA A 112 -12.54 -8.58 17.94
N PHE A 113 -12.49 -7.34 18.40
CA PHE A 113 -12.73 -6.95 19.79
C PHE A 113 -13.33 -5.55 19.82
N ASP A 114 -14.42 -5.37 20.54
CA ASP A 114 -15.15 -4.09 20.73
C ASP A 114 -15.37 -3.31 19.41
N GLY A 115 -15.74 -4.04 18.34
CA GLY A 115 -15.99 -3.46 17.02
C GLY A 115 -14.73 -3.18 16.16
N PHE A 116 -13.54 -3.37 16.70
CA PHE A 116 -12.28 -3.25 15.97
C PHE A 116 -11.81 -4.61 15.46
N ARG A 117 -11.36 -4.63 14.21
CA ARG A 117 -10.68 -5.80 13.60
C ARG A 117 -9.17 -5.61 13.76
N PHE A 118 -8.47 -6.69 14.12
CA PHE A 118 -7.03 -6.63 14.29
C PHE A 118 -6.35 -7.96 13.97
N SER A 119 -5.05 -7.89 13.72
CA SER A 119 -4.18 -9.03 13.53
C SER A 119 -2.87 -8.84 14.28
N ILE A 120 -2.23 -9.95 14.60
CA ILE A 120 -1.00 -10.00 15.40
C ILE A 120 0.11 -10.54 14.51
N PHE A 121 1.26 -9.86 14.51
CA PHE A 121 2.42 -10.19 13.71
C PHE A 121 3.64 -10.39 14.61
N GLU A 122 4.61 -11.15 14.11
CA GLU A 122 5.94 -11.17 14.73
C GLU A 122 6.61 -9.80 14.54
N ARG A 123 7.24 -9.30 15.60
CA ARG A 123 8.01 -8.07 15.49
C ARG A 123 9.32 -8.35 14.77
N ARG A 124 9.53 -7.70 13.62
CA ARG A 124 10.80 -7.65 12.91
C ARG A 124 11.45 -6.30 13.10
N GLY A 125 12.75 -6.28 13.26
CA GLY A 125 13.58 -5.08 13.24
C GLY A 125 14.25 -4.94 11.89
N GLY A 126 14.81 -3.77 11.63
CA GLY A 126 15.56 -3.48 10.42
C GLY A 126 15.61 -1.98 10.17
N ARG A 127 16.35 -1.59 9.15
CA ARG A 127 16.43 -0.22 8.63
C ARG A 127 15.97 -0.23 7.17
N ALA A 128 15.66 0.94 6.61
CA ALA A 128 15.42 1.04 5.18
C ALA A 128 16.67 0.55 4.40
N PRO A 129 16.48 -0.12 3.24
CA PRO A 129 17.60 -0.53 2.38
C PRO A 129 18.34 0.69 1.83
N ASP A 130 19.64 0.53 1.60
CA ASP A 130 20.48 1.52 0.93
C ASP A 130 20.35 1.30 -0.59
N LEU A 131 19.53 2.13 -1.24
CA LEU A 131 19.24 2.02 -2.67
C LEU A 131 20.34 2.60 -3.58
N ASP A 132 21.37 3.24 -3.02
CA ASP A 132 22.53 3.70 -3.79
C ASP A 132 23.49 2.54 -4.11
N ARG A 133 23.27 1.36 -3.56
CA ARG A 133 24.08 0.17 -3.73
C ARG A 133 23.46 -0.81 -4.73
N SER A 134 24.21 -1.12 -5.79
CA SER A 134 23.81 -2.10 -6.81
C SER A 134 23.50 -3.47 -6.22
N ASP A 135 24.34 -3.99 -5.29
CA ASP A 135 24.10 -5.29 -4.64
C ASP A 135 22.80 -5.32 -3.81
N THR A 136 22.42 -4.19 -3.19
CA THR A 136 21.14 -4.08 -2.48
C THR A 136 19.96 -4.13 -3.45
N LEU A 137 20.05 -3.42 -4.56
CA LEU A 137 19.00 -3.40 -5.60
C LEU A 137 18.84 -4.79 -6.24
N GLU A 138 19.93 -5.48 -6.57
CA GLU A 138 19.90 -6.84 -7.10
C GLU A 138 19.25 -7.82 -6.11
N TRP A 139 19.56 -7.72 -4.82
CA TRP A 139 18.91 -8.53 -3.78
C TRP A 139 17.41 -8.24 -3.68
N LEU A 140 17.01 -6.96 -3.70
CA LEU A 140 15.60 -6.58 -3.71
C LEU A 140 14.90 -7.14 -4.95
N GLY A 141 15.53 -7.03 -6.12
CA GLY A 141 15.03 -7.61 -7.37
C GLY A 141 14.74 -9.11 -7.22
N ARG A 142 15.68 -9.88 -6.68
CA ARG A 142 15.50 -11.33 -6.44
C ARG A 142 14.28 -11.63 -5.58
N PHE A 143 14.11 -10.92 -4.46
CA PHE A 143 12.97 -11.18 -3.57
C PHE A 143 11.65 -10.71 -4.17
N ILE A 144 11.61 -9.57 -4.86
CA ILE A 144 10.41 -9.11 -5.56
C ILE A 144 10.07 -10.09 -6.69
N GLY A 145 11.05 -10.57 -7.45
CA GLY A 145 10.85 -11.63 -8.46
C GLY A 145 10.25 -12.91 -7.87
N ARG A 146 10.69 -13.34 -6.69
CA ARG A 146 10.10 -14.47 -5.96
C ARG A 146 8.67 -14.19 -5.51
N ILE A 147 8.41 -12.99 -4.96
CA ILE A 147 7.04 -12.55 -4.56
C ILE A 147 6.12 -12.61 -5.79
N HIS A 148 6.56 -12.08 -6.93
CA HIS A 148 5.79 -12.03 -8.16
C HIS A 148 5.60 -13.40 -8.79
N ALA A 149 6.60 -14.29 -8.74
CA ALA A 149 6.45 -15.68 -9.19
C ALA A 149 5.32 -16.40 -8.42
N VAL A 150 5.22 -16.17 -7.11
CA VAL A 150 4.09 -16.65 -6.30
C VAL A 150 2.81 -15.89 -6.63
N GLY A 151 2.89 -14.56 -6.75
CA GLY A 151 1.75 -13.69 -7.09
C GLY A 151 1.06 -14.07 -8.39
N ALA A 152 1.82 -14.60 -9.35
CA ALA A 152 1.35 -15.01 -10.66
C ALA A 152 0.59 -16.36 -10.69
N THR A 153 0.58 -17.12 -9.59
CA THR A 153 -0.01 -18.47 -9.55
C THR A 153 -1.54 -18.45 -9.51
N GLN A 154 -2.13 -17.43 -8.90
CA GLN A 154 -3.59 -17.26 -8.78
C GLN A 154 -3.95 -15.78 -8.59
N PRO A 155 -5.13 -15.33 -9.05
CA PRO A 155 -5.58 -13.98 -8.82
C PRO A 155 -6.19 -13.80 -7.42
N TYR A 156 -6.30 -12.54 -6.98
CA TYR A 156 -7.21 -12.15 -5.91
C TYR A 156 -8.67 -12.13 -6.41
N VAL A 157 -9.61 -12.34 -5.52
CA VAL A 157 -11.06 -12.28 -5.77
C VAL A 157 -11.68 -11.08 -5.08
N ALA A 158 -11.35 -10.84 -3.81
CA ALA A 158 -11.90 -9.76 -3.01
C ALA A 158 -11.03 -8.48 -3.04
N ARG A 159 -9.74 -8.60 -3.36
CA ARG A 159 -8.85 -7.44 -3.47
C ARG A 159 -8.92 -6.77 -4.84
N PRO A 160 -8.77 -5.43 -4.88
CA PRO A 160 -8.95 -4.68 -6.12
C PRO A 160 -7.81 -4.89 -7.13
N VAL A 161 -8.07 -4.42 -8.34
CA VAL A 161 -7.09 -4.25 -9.39
C VAL A 161 -6.61 -2.80 -9.39
N LEU A 162 -5.32 -2.57 -9.67
CA LEU A 162 -4.81 -1.24 -9.97
C LEU A 162 -5.23 -0.87 -11.40
N ASP A 163 -6.05 0.15 -11.54
CA ASP A 163 -6.51 0.64 -12.82
C ASP A 163 -6.67 2.18 -12.84
N ILE A 164 -6.87 2.72 -14.03
CA ILE A 164 -7.02 4.17 -14.24
C ILE A 164 -8.28 4.70 -13.53
N LYS A 165 -9.33 3.90 -13.44
CA LYS A 165 -10.58 4.30 -12.81
C LYS A 165 -10.38 4.55 -11.31
N THR A 166 -9.87 3.56 -10.59
CA THR A 166 -9.77 3.58 -9.12
C THR A 166 -8.61 4.44 -8.61
N PHE A 167 -7.54 4.62 -9.41
CA PHE A 167 -6.37 5.42 -9.04
C PHE A 167 -6.34 6.82 -9.68
N GLY A 168 -7.08 7.04 -10.75
CA GLY A 168 -7.10 8.32 -11.48
C GLY A 168 -8.46 8.99 -11.47
N LEU A 169 -9.47 8.39 -12.13
CA LEU A 169 -10.76 9.04 -12.37
C LEU A 169 -11.56 9.28 -11.09
N GLU A 170 -11.78 8.25 -10.28
CA GLU A 170 -12.51 8.37 -9.00
C GLU A 170 -11.82 9.31 -7.99
N PRO A 171 -10.49 9.27 -7.80
CA PRO A 171 -9.76 10.25 -7.01
C PRO A 171 -9.90 11.68 -7.52
N ARG A 172 -9.75 11.91 -8.82
CA ARG A 172 -9.97 13.23 -9.46
C ARG A 172 -11.37 13.75 -9.16
N ASP A 173 -12.39 12.94 -9.42
CA ASP A 173 -13.79 13.34 -9.27
C ASP A 173 -14.11 13.66 -7.81
N TYR A 174 -13.54 12.89 -6.87
CA TYR A 174 -13.66 13.20 -5.46
C TYR A 174 -13.06 14.57 -5.11
N LEU A 175 -11.83 14.84 -5.53
CA LEU A 175 -11.16 16.12 -5.27
C LEU A 175 -11.89 17.32 -5.88
N LEU A 176 -12.44 17.17 -7.08
CA LEU A 176 -13.17 18.23 -7.78
C LEU A 176 -14.58 18.46 -7.22
N SER A 177 -15.18 17.44 -6.60
CA SER A 177 -16.53 17.55 -6.00
C SER A 177 -16.53 18.03 -4.55
N HIS A 178 -15.36 18.19 -3.92
CA HIS A 178 -15.20 18.65 -2.54
C HIS A 178 -14.35 19.91 -2.48
N ASP A 179 -14.53 20.72 -1.43
CA ASP A 179 -13.90 22.04 -1.27
C ASP A 179 -12.47 21.96 -0.73
N PHE A 180 -11.62 21.12 -1.36
CA PHE A 180 -10.20 21.04 -1.00
C PHE A 180 -9.32 21.96 -1.85
N ILE A 181 -9.67 22.16 -3.12
CA ILE A 181 -8.84 22.92 -4.06
C ILE A 181 -9.29 24.38 -4.05
N PRO A 182 -8.35 25.35 -3.76
CA PRO A 182 -8.69 26.78 -3.79
C PRO A 182 -9.27 27.22 -5.15
N ASP A 183 -10.25 28.11 -5.13
CA ASP A 183 -11.00 28.52 -6.33
C ASP A 183 -10.11 29.09 -7.44
N ASP A 184 -9.06 29.82 -7.08
CA ASP A 184 -8.10 30.42 -8.01
C ASP A 184 -7.12 29.40 -8.62
N VAL A 185 -6.87 28.26 -7.94
CA VAL A 185 -6.03 27.15 -8.42
C VAL A 185 -6.84 26.11 -9.18
N ARG A 186 -8.13 25.95 -8.85
CA ARG A 186 -9.02 24.93 -9.39
C ARG A 186 -9.00 24.81 -10.93
N PRO A 187 -9.12 25.88 -11.73
CA PRO A 187 -9.11 25.74 -13.20
C PRO A 187 -7.78 25.18 -13.75
N ALA A 188 -6.67 25.55 -13.11
CA ALA A 188 -5.35 25.05 -13.48
C ALA A 188 -5.20 23.56 -13.13
N TYR A 189 -5.71 23.13 -11.96
CA TYR A 189 -5.71 21.73 -11.54
C TYR A 189 -6.61 20.87 -12.43
N GLU A 190 -7.84 21.32 -12.73
CA GLU A 190 -8.76 20.62 -13.63
C GLU A 190 -8.13 20.35 -15.00
N THR A 191 -7.48 21.36 -15.57
CA THR A 191 -6.80 21.22 -16.86
C THR A 191 -5.60 20.27 -16.75
N ALA A 192 -4.76 20.42 -15.73
CA ALA A 192 -3.57 19.60 -15.57
C ALA A 192 -3.91 18.13 -15.31
N VAL A 193 -4.90 17.86 -14.46
CA VAL A 193 -5.28 16.47 -14.15
C VAL A 193 -5.96 15.77 -15.33
N ALA A 194 -6.74 16.49 -16.13
CA ALA A 194 -7.35 15.94 -17.34
C ALA A 194 -6.28 15.53 -18.36
N LEU A 195 -5.34 16.44 -18.69
CA LEU A 195 -4.24 16.15 -19.61
C LEU A 195 -3.30 15.04 -19.07
N ALA A 196 -3.06 15.01 -17.77
CA ALA A 196 -2.26 13.95 -17.16
C ALA A 196 -2.93 12.58 -17.30
N LEU A 197 -4.25 12.48 -17.12
CA LEU A 197 -5.00 11.24 -17.31
C LEU A 197 -5.05 10.80 -18.79
N GLU A 198 -5.16 11.71 -19.74
CA GLU A 198 -4.99 11.39 -21.18
C GLU A 198 -3.60 10.79 -21.44
N GLY A 199 -2.54 11.35 -20.83
CA GLY A 199 -1.19 10.78 -20.90
C GLY A 199 -1.08 9.39 -20.30
N VAL A 200 -1.76 9.14 -19.17
CA VAL A 200 -1.86 7.83 -18.54
C VAL A 200 -2.55 6.83 -19.47
N GLU A 201 -3.71 7.17 -20.03
CA GLU A 201 -4.43 6.32 -20.98
C GLU A 201 -3.55 5.93 -22.17
N ALA A 202 -2.87 6.91 -22.76
CA ALA A 202 -1.95 6.67 -23.87
C ALA A 202 -0.75 5.79 -23.48
N ALA A 203 -0.27 5.85 -22.24
CA ALA A 203 0.79 4.98 -21.73
C ALA A 203 0.31 3.53 -21.58
N PHE A 204 -0.89 3.32 -21.04
CA PHE A 204 -1.51 1.99 -20.96
C PHE A 204 -1.81 1.41 -22.37
N GLU A 205 -2.25 2.23 -23.31
CA GLU A 205 -2.43 1.81 -24.71
C GLU A 205 -1.10 1.38 -25.36
N ARG A 206 0.00 2.10 -25.12
CA ARG A 206 1.34 1.72 -25.61
C ARG A 206 1.85 0.44 -24.99
N ALA A 207 1.60 0.23 -23.71
CA ALA A 207 1.95 -1.01 -23.02
C ALA A 207 1.12 -2.20 -23.54
N GLY A 208 -0.12 -1.96 -23.95
CA GLY A 208 -1.03 -2.99 -24.46
C GLY A 208 -1.52 -3.93 -23.36
N GLU A 209 -1.81 -5.18 -23.72
CA GLU A 209 -2.24 -6.19 -22.75
C GLU A 209 -1.06 -6.65 -21.91
N ILE A 210 -1.13 -6.38 -20.60
CA ILE A 210 -0.11 -6.69 -19.59
C ILE A 210 -0.67 -7.69 -18.58
N ARG A 211 0.16 -8.63 -18.18
CA ARG A 211 -0.18 -9.59 -17.13
C ARG A 211 -0.29 -8.89 -15.80
N LEU A 212 -1.42 -9.11 -15.11
CA LEU A 212 -1.60 -8.68 -13.73
C LEU A 212 -1.32 -9.84 -12.78
N LEU A 213 -0.67 -9.56 -11.68
CA LEU A 213 -0.33 -10.53 -10.65
C LEU A 213 -0.58 -9.94 -9.26
N ARG A 214 -0.61 -10.77 -8.23
CA ARG A 214 -0.66 -10.30 -6.84
C ARG A 214 0.67 -9.63 -6.52
N THR A 215 0.65 -8.34 -6.24
CA THR A 215 1.82 -7.53 -5.90
C THR A 215 1.82 -7.17 -4.42
N HIS A 216 2.92 -6.63 -3.92
CA HIS A 216 2.95 -5.93 -2.64
C HIS A 216 2.04 -4.69 -2.68
N GLY A 217 2.05 -3.98 -3.81
CA GLY A 217 1.20 -2.83 -4.12
C GLY A 217 1.72 -1.49 -3.60
N ASP A 218 2.55 -1.48 -2.55
CA ASP A 218 3.20 -0.29 -1.99
C ASP A 218 4.64 -0.60 -1.53
N CYS A 219 5.44 -1.23 -2.42
CA CYS A 219 6.80 -1.71 -2.15
C CYS A 219 7.82 -0.56 -2.16
N HIS A 220 7.67 0.40 -1.24
CA HIS A 220 8.65 1.48 -1.05
C HIS A 220 9.69 1.13 0.03
N PRO A 221 10.84 1.84 0.12
CA PRO A 221 11.94 1.48 1.02
C PRO A 221 11.54 1.36 2.50
N SER A 222 10.55 2.10 2.98
CA SER A 222 10.12 2.02 4.39
C SER A 222 9.32 0.75 4.71
N ASN A 223 8.81 0.03 3.70
CA ASN A 223 8.14 -1.26 3.83
C ASN A 223 9.09 -2.45 3.66
N VAL A 224 10.39 -2.16 3.55
CA VAL A 224 11.45 -3.18 3.52
C VAL A 224 12.37 -2.97 4.71
N LEU A 225 12.35 -3.91 5.65
CA LEU A 225 13.19 -3.88 6.85
C LEU A 225 14.48 -4.65 6.56
N TRP A 226 15.56 -3.92 6.24
CA TRP A 226 16.86 -4.51 5.94
C TRP A 226 17.61 -4.86 7.21
N THR A 227 18.10 -6.09 7.28
CA THR A 227 18.95 -6.63 8.35
C THR A 227 20.25 -7.20 7.77
N ASP A 228 21.17 -7.62 8.63
CA ASP A 228 22.39 -8.33 8.20
C ASP A 228 22.07 -9.69 7.52
N GLY A 229 20.89 -10.25 7.79
CA GLY A 229 20.38 -11.47 7.15
C GLY A 229 19.59 -11.25 5.86
N GLY A 230 19.44 -10.01 5.41
CA GLY A 230 18.65 -9.61 4.24
C GLY A 230 17.37 -8.87 4.58
N PRO A 231 16.51 -8.62 3.56
CA PRO A 231 15.26 -7.86 3.72
C PRO A 231 14.17 -8.67 4.42
N HIS A 232 13.24 -7.94 5.07
CA HIS A 232 11.91 -8.42 5.44
C HIS A 232 10.88 -7.48 4.84
N PHE A 233 9.96 -8.02 4.04
CA PHE A 233 8.85 -7.25 3.46
C PHE A 233 7.68 -7.23 4.45
N VAL A 234 7.19 -6.03 4.73
CA VAL A 234 6.10 -5.77 5.68
C VAL A 234 5.02 -4.90 5.05
N ASP A 235 3.84 -4.88 5.66
CA ASP A 235 2.71 -4.03 5.29
C ASP A 235 2.18 -4.26 3.86
N PHE A 236 1.70 -5.46 3.61
CA PHE A 236 0.99 -5.84 2.38
C PHE A 236 -0.46 -5.29 2.32
N ASP A 237 -0.80 -4.29 3.15
CA ASP A 237 -2.15 -3.74 3.27
C ASP A 237 -2.70 -3.18 1.93
N ASP A 238 -1.81 -2.74 1.05
CA ASP A 238 -2.12 -2.25 -0.29
C ASP A 238 -1.92 -3.30 -1.40
N SER A 239 -1.65 -4.55 -1.03
CA SER A 239 -1.54 -5.67 -1.97
C SER A 239 -2.77 -5.78 -2.85
N ARG A 240 -2.57 -5.95 -4.15
CA ARG A 240 -3.61 -5.95 -5.18
C ARG A 240 -3.16 -6.65 -6.46
N MET A 241 -4.08 -6.81 -7.41
CA MET A 241 -3.71 -7.18 -8.77
C MET A 241 -3.12 -5.98 -9.49
N ALA A 242 -1.86 -6.07 -9.95
CA ALA A 242 -1.18 -4.98 -10.64
C ALA A 242 -0.11 -5.54 -11.60
N PRO A 243 0.40 -4.71 -12.55
CA PRO A 243 1.61 -5.04 -13.30
C PRO A 243 2.83 -5.16 -12.39
N ALA A 244 3.82 -5.97 -12.76
CA ALA A 244 5.02 -6.20 -11.96
C ALA A 244 5.80 -4.92 -11.68
N ILE A 245 5.83 -4.00 -12.63
CA ILE A 245 6.53 -2.72 -12.48
C ILE A 245 6.00 -1.89 -11.31
N GLN A 246 4.77 -2.14 -10.80
CA GLN A 246 4.20 -1.43 -9.65
C GLN A 246 5.09 -1.52 -8.41
N ASP A 247 5.67 -2.66 -8.14
CA ASP A 247 6.53 -2.86 -6.97
C ASP A 247 8.00 -2.46 -7.21
N LEU A 248 8.40 -2.28 -8.47
CA LEU A 248 9.77 -1.94 -8.83
C LEU A 248 9.99 -0.43 -8.92
N TRP A 249 9.07 0.32 -9.54
CA TRP A 249 9.30 1.75 -9.78
C TRP A 249 9.38 2.58 -8.49
N LEU A 250 8.77 2.13 -7.40
CA LEU A 250 8.82 2.80 -6.08
C LEU A 250 10.22 2.79 -5.44
N LEU A 251 11.13 1.95 -5.95
CA LEU A 251 12.51 1.84 -5.52
C LEU A 251 13.47 2.67 -6.39
N LEU A 252 12.98 3.26 -7.48
CA LEU A 252 13.80 4.02 -8.41
C LEU A 252 14.00 5.47 -7.94
N PRO A 253 15.21 6.07 -8.12
CA PRO A 253 15.44 7.48 -7.86
C PRO A 253 14.65 8.38 -8.83
N GLY A 254 14.58 9.69 -8.50
CA GLY A 254 13.78 10.65 -9.27
C GLY A 254 14.43 11.07 -10.60
N ASP A 255 15.76 10.98 -10.74
CA ASP A 255 16.43 11.33 -11.98
C ASP A 255 16.46 10.13 -12.94
N ARG A 256 16.33 10.42 -14.25
CA ARG A 256 16.16 9.41 -15.28
C ARG A 256 17.38 8.50 -15.44
N GLU A 257 18.59 9.05 -15.35
CA GLU A 257 19.83 8.27 -15.52
C GLU A 257 20.05 7.33 -14.34
N GLY A 258 19.87 7.83 -13.11
CA GLY A 258 19.90 7.01 -11.90
C GLY A 258 18.82 5.94 -11.90
N ALA A 259 17.60 6.30 -12.33
CA ALA A 259 16.48 5.35 -12.44
C ALA A 259 16.76 4.23 -13.45
N SER A 260 17.38 4.52 -14.60
CA SER A 260 17.76 3.50 -15.59
C SER A 260 18.80 2.51 -15.03
N ARG A 261 19.83 3.01 -14.32
CA ARG A 261 20.84 2.14 -13.67
C ARG A 261 20.20 1.30 -12.55
N ALA A 262 19.44 1.93 -11.67
CA ALA A 262 18.77 1.22 -10.57
C ALA A 262 17.80 0.15 -11.09
N LEU A 263 17.09 0.42 -12.19
CA LEU A 263 16.22 -0.55 -12.84
C LEU A 263 17.02 -1.74 -13.41
N ALA A 264 18.18 -1.49 -14.01
CA ALA A 264 19.05 -2.56 -14.52
C ALA A 264 19.48 -3.50 -13.37
N ASP A 265 19.92 -2.94 -12.24
CA ASP A 265 20.33 -3.71 -11.07
C ASP A 265 19.15 -4.50 -10.47
N LEU A 266 17.97 -3.88 -10.36
CA LEU A 266 16.74 -4.55 -9.89
C LEU A 266 16.34 -5.72 -10.82
N LEU A 267 16.35 -5.50 -12.15
CA LEU A 267 15.96 -6.52 -13.12
C LEU A 267 16.99 -7.65 -13.19
N ALA A 268 18.27 -7.37 -13.00
CA ALA A 268 19.29 -8.40 -12.93
C ALA A 268 19.00 -9.47 -11.86
N GLY A 269 18.50 -9.04 -10.69
CA GLY A 269 18.06 -9.97 -9.65
C GLY A 269 16.65 -10.53 -9.88
N TYR A 270 15.73 -9.71 -10.40
CA TYR A 270 14.33 -10.07 -10.60
C TYR A 270 14.17 -11.23 -11.58
N GLU A 271 14.90 -11.20 -12.68
CA GLU A 271 14.82 -12.18 -13.77
C GLU A 271 15.43 -13.53 -13.41
N ASP A 272 16.13 -13.66 -12.27
CA ASP A 272 16.49 -14.96 -11.71
C ASP A 272 15.25 -15.82 -11.33
N PHE A 273 14.09 -15.19 -11.08
CA PHE A 273 12.90 -15.85 -10.55
C PHE A 273 11.61 -15.58 -11.32
N CYS A 274 11.50 -14.46 -12.01
CA CYS A 274 10.30 -14.06 -12.73
C CYS A 274 10.67 -13.29 -13.98
N GLU A 275 10.18 -13.71 -15.14
CA GLU A 275 10.37 -12.99 -16.40
C GLU A 275 9.69 -11.62 -16.33
N PHE A 276 10.42 -10.57 -16.68
CA PHE A 276 9.89 -9.21 -16.73
C PHE A 276 9.37 -8.89 -18.14
N GLU A 277 8.18 -8.31 -18.22
CA GLU A 277 7.60 -7.86 -19.50
C GLU A 277 8.07 -6.43 -19.82
N PRO A 278 8.97 -6.22 -20.80
CA PRO A 278 9.54 -4.89 -21.05
C PRO A 278 8.52 -3.81 -21.42
N ARG A 279 7.34 -4.20 -21.93
CA ARG A 279 6.27 -3.23 -22.24
C ARG A 279 5.73 -2.52 -20.99
N GLU A 280 5.89 -3.11 -19.81
CA GLU A 280 5.52 -2.49 -18.54
C GLU A 280 6.32 -1.22 -18.24
N LEU A 281 7.50 -1.04 -18.86
CA LEU A 281 8.31 0.17 -18.72
C LEU A 281 7.61 1.44 -19.23
N HIS A 282 6.62 1.30 -20.12
CA HIS A 282 5.75 2.41 -20.52
C HIS A 282 4.86 2.91 -19.38
N LEU A 283 4.66 2.12 -18.33
CA LEU A 283 3.77 2.43 -17.22
C LEU A 283 4.43 3.18 -16.07
N VAL A 284 5.77 3.31 -16.01
CA VAL A 284 6.47 3.91 -14.85
C VAL A 284 5.92 5.29 -14.53
N GLU A 285 5.91 6.21 -15.51
CA GLU A 285 5.45 7.58 -15.29
C GLU A 285 3.92 7.68 -15.19
N ALA A 286 3.18 6.77 -15.83
CA ALA A 286 1.73 6.66 -15.69
C ALA A 286 1.34 6.23 -14.27
N LEU A 287 2.01 5.24 -13.68
CA LEU A 287 1.78 4.79 -12.31
C LEU A 287 2.18 5.86 -11.29
N ARG A 288 3.27 6.58 -11.54
CA ARG A 288 3.67 7.75 -10.73
C ARG A 288 2.59 8.82 -10.74
N THR A 289 2.05 9.14 -11.92
CA THR A 289 0.95 10.10 -12.10
C THR A 289 -0.31 9.66 -11.37
N LEU A 290 -0.72 8.41 -11.52
CA LEU A 290 -1.86 7.82 -10.81
C LEU A 290 -1.67 7.89 -9.29
N ARG A 291 -0.45 7.59 -8.80
CA ARG A 291 -0.14 7.70 -7.37
C ARG A 291 -0.27 9.13 -6.85
N LEU A 292 0.17 10.15 -7.61
CA LEU A 292 0.02 11.55 -7.23
C LEU A 292 -1.46 11.95 -7.05
N ILE A 293 -2.32 11.56 -7.98
CA ILE A 293 -3.76 11.86 -7.95
C ILE A 293 -4.43 11.08 -6.81
N HIS A 294 -4.15 9.79 -6.71
CA HIS A 294 -4.69 8.91 -5.68
C HIS A 294 -4.30 9.37 -4.28
N TYR A 295 -3.03 9.73 -4.05
CA TYR A 295 -2.52 10.16 -2.76
C TYR A 295 -3.18 11.45 -2.26
N ALA A 296 -3.40 12.43 -3.16
CA ALA A 296 -4.12 13.65 -2.81
C ALA A 296 -5.56 13.34 -2.35
N ALA A 297 -6.26 12.47 -3.07
CA ALA A 297 -7.62 12.06 -2.69
C ALA A 297 -7.62 11.15 -1.43
N TRP A 298 -6.58 10.34 -1.23
CA TRP A 298 -6.40 9.54 -0.01
C TRP A 298 -6.30 10.43 1.23
N LEU A 299 -5.53 11.51 1.19
CA LEU A 299 -5.46 12.51 2.25
C LEU A 299 -6.80 13.21 2.47
N ALA A 300 -7.44 13.67 1.38
CA ALA A 300 -8.70 14.39 1.42
C ALA A 300 -9.83 13.57 2.04
N ARG A 301 -9.97 12.30 1.64
CA ARG A 301 -11.00 11.38 2.18
C ARG A 301 -10.85 11.08 3.67
N ARG A 302 -9.70 11.37 4.25
CA ARG A 302 -9.37 11.08 5.66
C ARG A 302 -9.17 12.33 6.49
N TRP A 303 -9.42 13.50 5.91
CA TRP A 303 -9.13 14.78 6.54
C TRP A 303 -9.93 15.03 7.81
N ASP A 304 -11.07 14.37 7.96
CA ASP A 304 -11.90 14.42 9.17
C ASP A 304 -11.35 13.55 10.33
N ASP A 305 -10.39 12.67 10.07
CA ASP A 305 -9.68 11.94 11.13
C ASP A 305 -8.59 12.86 11.71
N PRO A 306 -8.65 13.23 13.02
CA PRO A 306 -7.71 14.18 13.62
C PRO A 306 -6.24 13.81 13.49
N ALA A 307 -5.92 12.53 13.28
CA ALA A 307 -4.56 12.08 13.06
C ALA A 307 -3.98 12.58 11.72
N PHE A 308 -4.83 12.82 10.71
CA PHE A 308 -4.37 13.27 9.38
C PHE A 308 -3.93 14.73 9.38
N PRO A 309 -4.72 15.73 9.83
CA PRO A 309 -4.23 17.10 9.94
C PRO A 309 -2.99 17.23 10.83
N ALA A 310 -2.88 16.42 11.88
CA ALA A 310 -1.71 16.44 12.76
C ALA A 310 -0.45 15.89 12.08
N ALA A 311 -0.59 14.84 11.26
CA ALA A 311 0.53 14.20 10.56
C ALA A 311 0.91 14.91 9.25
N PHE A 312 -0.07 15.50 8.55
CA PHE A 312 0.08 16.13 7.24
C PHE A 312 -0.31 17.61 7.24
N PRO A 313 0.27 18.45 8.12
CA PRO A 313 -0.15 19.86 8.27
C PRO A 313 0.07 20.70 7.02
N TRP A 314 0.84 20.22 6.06
CA TRP A 314 1.10 20.84 4.77
C TRP A 314 0.01 20.56 3.72
N PHE A 315 -0.82 19.53 3.93
CA PHE A 315 -1.93 19.21 3.03
C PHE A 315 -3.03 20.28 3.13
N ASN A 316 -3.81 20.42 2.04
CA ASN A 316 -4.90 21.39 1.90
C ASN A 316 -4.48 22.86 2.09
N THR A 317 -3.18 23.17 1.90
CA THR A 317 -2.70 24.55 1.80
C THR A 317 -2.71 25.00 0.33
N HIS A 318 -2.81 26.31 0.09
CA HIS A 318 -2.72 26.87 -1.26
C HIS A 318 -1.43 26.42 -1.98
N ARG A 319 -0.28 26.48 -1.27
CA ARG A 319 1.02 26.03 -1.78
C ARG A 319 1.03 24.55 -2.18
N TYR A 320 0.33 23.69 -1.44
CA TYR A 320 0.22 22.27 -1.78
C TYR A 320 -0.44 22.08 -3.13
N TRP A 321 -1.57 22.78 -3.39
CA TRP A 321 -2.31 22.64 -4.64
C TRP A 321 -1.59 23.25 -5.83
N GLU A 322 -0.89 24.38 -5.66
CA GLU A 322 0.02 24.92 -6.68
C GLU A 322 1.11 23.91 -7.06
N ALA A 323 1.74 23.29 -6.05
CA ALA A 323 2.76 22.26 -6.29
C ALA A 323 2.18 21.04 -7.04
N ARG A 324 0.95 20.60 -6.70
CA ARG A 324 0.27 19.49 -7.43
C ARG A 324 0.06 19.82 -8.91
N VAL A 325 -0.33 21.04 -9.24
CA VAL A 325 -0.47 21.48 -10.64
C VAL A 325 0.87 21.41 -11.38
N LEU A 326 1.96 21.85 -10.74
CA LEU A 326 3.30 21.79 -11.35
C LEU A 326 3.76 20.34 -11.56
N GLU A 327 3.63 19.49 -10.57
CA GLU A 327 4.01 18.07 -10.65
C GLU A 327 3.21 17.32 -11.73
N LEU A 328 1.89 17.57 -11.85
CA LEU A 328 1.10 16.99 -12.92
C LEU A 328 1.58 17.44 -14.31
N ARG A 329 2.00 18.71 -14.46
CA ARG A 329 2.56 19.20 -15.73
C ARG A 329 3.92 18.57 -16.05
N GLU A 330 4.75 18.37 -15.05
CA GLU A 330 6.03 17.65 -15.18
C GLU A 330 5.77 16.20 -15.62
N GLN A 331 4.79 15.53 -15.02
CA GLN A 331 4.41 14.16 -15.38
C GLN A 331 3.86 14.05 -16.81
N ILE A 332 3.09 15.05 -17.29
CA ILE A 332 2.65 15.10 -18.69
C ILE A 332 3.87 15.09 -19.63
N GLY A 333 4.90 15.89 -19.32
CA GLY A 333 6.16 15.90 -20.07
C GLY A 333 6.89 14.55 -20.01
N ALA A 334 7.04 13.99 -18.82
CA ALA A 334 7.72 12.72 -18.60
C ALA A 334 7.06 11.54 -19.34
N MET A 335 5.72 11.49 -19.38
CA MET A 335 4.99 10.44 -20.13
C MET A 335 5.11 10.57 -21.65
N GLN A 336 5.54 11.75 -22.18
CA GLN A 336 5.82 11.95 -23.62
C GLN A 336 7.22 11.50 -24.01
N GLU A 337 8.11 11.34 -23.06
CA GLU A 337 9.43 10.76 -23.30
C GLU A 337 9.33 9.25 -23.61
N GLY A 338 10.38 8.67 -24.17
CA GLY A 338 10.46 7.23 -24.34
C GLY A 338 10.42 6.49 -22.99
N PRO A 339 10.11 5.20 -22.96
CA PRO A 339 10.10 4.43 -21.71
C PRO A 339 11.48 4.44 -21.05
N LEU A 340 11.48 4.17 -19.74
CA LEU A 340 12.72 4.01 -18.99
C LEU A 340 13.35 2.67 -19.37
N TRP A 341 14.50 2.69 -20.08
CA TRP A 341 15.23 1.47 -20.41
C TRP A 341 16.37 1.22 -19.42
N PRO A 342 16.56 -0.03 -18.97
CA PRO A 342 17.72 -0.40 -18.15
C PRO A 342 19.02 -0.27 -18.96
N VAL A 343 20.08 0.30 -18.36
CA VAL A 343 21.40 0.51 -18.95
C VAL A 343 22.52 0.10 -17.99
#